data_63cad1b917e51eb6436ade569c4398a1
#
_entry.id   63cad1b917e51eb6436ade569c4398a1
#
_cell.length_a   1.000
_cell.length_b   1.000
_cell.length_c   1.000
_cell.angle_alpha   90.00
_cell.angle_beta   90.00
_cell.angle_gamma   90.00
#
_symmetry.space_group_name_H-M   'P 1'
#
loop_
_entity.id
_entity.type
_entity.pdbx_description
1 polymer ?
#
loop_
_entity_poly.entity_id
_entity_poly.type
_entity_poly.pdbx_seq_one_letter_code
_entity_poly.pdbx_strand_id
1 'polypeptide(L)'
;MITIEKALKHMAWSNQEIFNEISKMPQGIYSLRAAEGEWPVGKIMNHFVNAAEWFQFLLTGKELSDLPRITNHEILLQMKLKIGEVDQVLIAEFSKPDEEITFTGDDGNQHKTTRAMVLTQAIMHTAEHKGQLSTILKASGHQLDLDKYDLWSYESQNQ
;
A
#
# COMPACT_ATOMS: atom_id res chain seq x y z
N MET A 1 1.20 1.83 -24.19
CA MET A 1 2.36 1.98 -23.26
C MET A 1 1.79 2.17 -21.86
N ILE A 2 2.28 1.45 -20.85
CA ILE A 2 1.89 1.69 -19.46
C ILE A 2 2.55 2.97 -19.00
N THR A 3 1.77 3.90 -18.45
CA THR A 3 2.26 5.13 -17.83
C THR A 3 2.29 4.95 -16.31
N ILE A 4 3.08 5.77 -15.60
CA ILE A 4 3.07 5.82 -14.13
C ILE A 4 1.66 6.10 -13.62
N GLU A 5 0.90 6.97 -14.29
CA GLU A 5 -0.50 7.25 -13.94
C GLU A 5 -1.36 5.99 -13.96
N LYS A 6 -1.27 5.18 -15.03
CA LYS A 6 -2.04 3.93 -15.13
C LYS A 6 -1.62 2.94 -14.03
N ALA A 7 -0.33 2.88 -13.72
CA ALA A 7 0.18 2.02 -12.66
C ALA A 7 -0.29 2.48 -11.25
N LEU A 8 -0.34 3.79 -10.99
CA LEU A 8 -0.89 4.36 -9.75
C LEU A 8 -2.39 4.08 -9.61
N LYS A 9 -3.16 4.25 -10.68
CA LYS A 9 -4.61 3.94 -10.69
C LYS A 9 -4.86 2.44 -10.45
N HIS A 10 -4.08 1.56 -11.08
CA HIS A 10 -4.12 0.13 -10.80
C HIS A 10 -3.74 -0.19 -9.35
N MET A 11 -2.68 0.42 -8.82
CA MET A 11 -2.26 0.28 -7.42
C MET A 11 -3.42 0.64 -6.48
N ALA A 12 -4.04 1.80 -6.66
CA ALA A 12 -5.15 2.28 -5.84
C ALA A 12 -6.37 1.32 -5.89
N TRP A 13 -6.77 0.89 -7.09
CA TRP A 13 -7.84 -0.09 -7.25
C TRP A 13 -7.52 -1.41 -6.56
N SER A 14 -6.35 -1.98 -6.81
CA SER A 14 -5.97 -3.27 -6.23
C SER A 14 -5.75 -3.19 -4.71
N ASN A 15 -5.37 -2.02 -4.16
CA ASN A 15 -5.35 -1.80 -2.71
C ASN A 15 -6.74 -1.97 -2.12
N GLN A 16 -7.75 -1.31 -2.69
CA GLN A 16 -9.13 -1.40 -2.21
C GLN A 16 -9.66 -2.83 -2.27
N GLU A 17 -9.38 -3.55 -3.35
CA GLU A 17 -9.82 -4.94 -3.53
C GLU A 17 -9.15 -5.90 -2.53
N ILE A 18 -7.85 -5.75 -2.28
CA ILE A 18 -7.14 -6.58 -1.30
C ILE A 18 -7.65 -6.34 0.13
N PHE A 19 -7.89 -5.10 0.52
CA PHE A 19 -8.52 -4.80 1.81
C PHE A 19 -9.93 -5.41 1.90
N ASN A 20 -10.71 -5.40 0.81
CA ASN A 20 -12.01 -6.05 0.73
C ASN A 20 -11.90 -7.57 0.91
N GLU A 21 -10.97 -8.24 0.22
CA GLU A 21 -10.80 -9.69 0.34
C GLU A 21 -10.37 -10.09 1.76
N ILE A 22 -9.42 -9.38 2.33
CA ILE A 22 -8.95 -9.64 3.69
C ILE A 22 -10.07 -9.42 4.73
N SER A 23 -10.96 -8.45 4.52
CA SER A 23 -12.11 -8.22 5.41
C SER A 23 -13.14 -9.36 5.43
N LYS A 24 -13.14 -10.24 4.44
CA LYS A 24 -14.02 -11.42 4.37
C LYS A 24 -13.42 -12.65 5.09
N MET A 25 -12.14 -12.60 5.45
CA MET A 25 -11.44 -13.71 6.10
C MET A 25 -11.70 -13.70 7.62
N PRO A 26 -11.46 -14.82 8.34
CA PRO A 26 -11.60 -14.85 9.79
C PRO A 26 -10.71 -13.82 10.50
N GLN A 27 -11.15 -13.23 11.60
CA GLN A 27 -10.37 -12.21 12.34
C GLN A 27 -9.00 -12.70 12.82
N GLY A 28 -8.82 -13.99 13.06
CA GLY A 28 -7.54 -14.58 13.47
C GLY A 28 -6.38 -14.40 12.49
N ILE A 29 -6.66 -14.02 11.22
CA ILE A 29 -5.63 -13.83 10.20
C ILE A 29 -4.61 -12.75 10.57
N TYR A 30 -4.99 -11.72 11.33
CA TYR A 30 -4.10 -10.59 11.63
C TYR A 30 -2.87 -11.00 12.46
N SER A 31 -2.93 -12.12 13.16
CA SER A 31 -1.81 -12.67 13.93
C SER A 31 -0.94 -13.67 13.14
N LEU A 32 -1.39 -14.12 11.96
CA LEU A 32 -0.65 -15.04 11.11
C LEU A 32 0.66 -14.41 10.61
N ARG A 33 1.71 -15.23 10.54
CA ARG A 33 3.05 -14.84 10.08
C ARG A 33 3.72 -15.99 9.33
N ALA A 34 4.72 -15.69 8.50
CA ALA A 34 5.44 -16.69 7.74
C ALA A 34 6.29 -17.61 8.63
N ALA A 35 6.94 -17.03 9.66
CA ALA A 35 7.77 -17.75 10.64
C ALA A 35 7.81 -16.96 11.95
N GLU A 36 8.34 -17.62 13.01
CA GLU A 36 8.60 -16.93 14.28
C GLU A 36 9.57 -15.75 14.07
N GLY A 37 9.26 -14.61 14.68
CA GLY A 37 10.04 -13.35 14.53
C GLY A 37 9.62 -12.49 13.34
N GLU A 38 8.95 -13.06 12.33
CA GLU A 38 8.47 -12.31 11.18
C GLU A 38 7.23 -11.45 11.50
N TRP A 39 7.00 -10.45 10.67
CA TRP A 39 5.85 -9.57 10.83
C TRP A 39 4.53 -10.31 10.59
N PRO A 40 3.55 -10.19 11.49
CA PRO A 40 2.21 -10.71 11.25
C PRO A 40 1.46 -9.87 10.20
N VAL A 41 0.45 -10.49 9.58
CA VAL A 41 -0.44 -9.87 8.58
C VAL A 41 -0.90 -8.48 9.00
N GLY A 42 -1.40 -8.31 10.23
CA GLY A 42 -1.85 -7.01 10.73
C GLY A 42 -0.75 -5.95 10.75
N LYS A 43 0.50 -6.33 11.09
CA LYS A 43 1.64 -5.40 11.06
C LYS A 43 2.06 -5.05 9.63
N ILE A 44 2.05 -6.00 8.71
CA ILE A 44 2.35 -5.75 7.29
C ILE A 44 1.32 -4.77 6.72
N MET A 45 0.04 -4.97 6.99
CA MET A 45 -1.02 -4.08 6.55
C MET A 45 -0.94 -2.69 7.18
N ASN A 46 -0.57 -2.57 8.45
CA ASN A 46 -0.27 -1.26 9.04
C ASN A 46 0.87 -0.55 8.33
N HIS A 47 1.98 -1.28 8.11
CA HIS A 47 3.15 -0.73 7.41
C HIS A 47 2.80 -0.28 5.99
N PHE A 48 1.95 -1.02 5.32
CA PHE A 48 1.42 -0.69 4.00
C PHE A 48 0.76 0.70 3.97
N VAL A 49 -0.09 1.01 4.96
CA VAL A 49 -0.76 2.32 5.05
C VAL A 49 0.19 3.41 5.53
N ASN A 50 1.03 3.13 6.54
CA ASN A 50 2.01 4.08 7.07
C ASN A 50 3.02 4.51 5.99
N ALA A 51 3.49 3.56 5.17
CA ALA A 51 4.41 3.88 4.08
C ALA A 51 3.73 4.75 3.00
N ALA A 52 2.47 4.49 2.70
CA ALA A 52 1.72 5.34 1.78
C ALA A 52 1.58 6.78 2.31
N GLU A 53 1.29 6.96 3.62
CA GLU A 53 1.30 8.29 4.25
C GLU A 53 2.69 8.94 4.21
N TRP A 54 3.75 8.15 4.40
CA TRP A 54 5.12 8.66 4.27
C TRP A 54 5.40 9.18 2.85
N PHE A 55 5.00 8.45 1.82
CA PHE A 55 5.11 8.93 0.44
C PHE A 55 4.27 10.21 0.21
N GLN A 56 3.05 10.28 0.75
CA GLN A 56 2.25 11.50 0.72
C GLN A 56 2.96 12.67 1.43
N PHE A 57 3.54 12.44 2.61
CA PHE A 57 4.30 13.45 3.34
C PHE A 57 5.46 13.98 2.51
N LEU A 58 6.26 13.12 1.89
CA LEU A 58 7.38 13.53 1.03
C LEU A 58 6.92 14.43 -0.13
N LEU A 59 5.75 14.15 -0.69
CA LEU A 59 5.22 14.86 -1.87
C LEU A 59 4.47 16.15 -1.53
N THR A 60 3.86 16.24 -0.34
CA THR A 60 2.91 17.30 -0.02
C THR A 60 3.22 18.04 1.29
N GLY A 61 4.08 17.52 2.14
CA GLY A 61 4.33 18.01 3.49
C GLY A 61 3.20 17.72 4.49
N LYS A 62 2.18 16.95 4.11
CA LYS A 62 1.09 16.58 5.03
C LYS A 62 1.61 15.67 6.13
N GLU A 63 1.41 16.07 7.38
CA GLU A 63 1.84 15.30 8.56
C GLU A 63 1.24 13.89 8.60
N LEU A 64 2.02 12.97 9.18
CA LEU A 64 1.62 11.57 9.37
C LEU A 64 0.52 11.48 10.44
N SER A 65 -0.40 10.56 10.26
CA SER A 65 -1.45 10.27 11.24
C SER A 65 -0.94 9.28 12.29
N ASP A 66 -1.49 9.35 13.50
CA ASP A 66 -1.35 8.27 14.48
C ASP A 66 -2.36 7.17 14.18
N LEU A 67 -1.92 6.16 13.44
CA LEU A 67 -2.79 5.10 12.95
C LEU A 67 -2.87 3.93 13.95
N PRO A 68 -4.08 3.43 14.26
CA PRO A 68 -4.25 2.29 15.14
C PRO A 68 -3.67 1.01 14.50
N ARG A 69 -3.26 0.06 15.34
CA ARG A 69 -2.79 -1.25 14.86
C ARG A 69 -3.97 -2.09 14.35
N ILE A 70 -3.82 -2.67 13.17
CA ILE A 70 -4.83 -3.57 12.59
C ILE A 70 -4.83 -4.89 13.35
N THR A 71 -5.86 -5.10 14.16
CA THR A 71 -6.09 -6.31 14.96
C THR A 71 -7.48 -6.91 14.73
N ASN A 72 -8.35 -6.20 14.02
CA ASN A 72 -9.72 -6.61 13.70
C ASN A 72 -10.23 -5.94 12.42
N HIS A 73 -11.41 -6.36 11.95
CA HIS A 73 -12.01 -5.85 10.72
C HIS A 73 -12.45 -4.39 10.80
N GLU A 74 -12.85 -3.90 11.96
CA GLU A 74 -13.25 -2.50 12.13
C GLU A 74 -12.08 -1.56 11.84
N ILE A 75 -10.92 -1.83 12.45
CA ILE A 75 -9.69 -1.07 12.20
C ILE A 75 -9.24 -1.26 10.74
N LEU A 76 -9.34 -2.48 10.19
CA LEU A 76 -9.02 -2.72 8.78
C LEU A 76 -9.82 -1.83 7.85
N LEU A 77 -11.13 -1.65 8.09
CA LEU A 77 -11.99 -0.81 7.27
C LEU A 77 -11.64 0.68 7.40
N GLN A 78 -11.26 1.14 8.61
CA GLN A 78 -10.73 2.50 8.78
C GLN A 78 -9.45 2.70 7.97
N MET A 79 -8.53 1.73 8.01
CA MET A 79 -7.29 1.77 7.23
C MET A 79 -7.53 1.70 5.72
N LYS A 80 -8.56 0.95 5.29
CA LYS A 80 -8.98 0.92 3.89
C LYS A 80 -9.43 2.29 3.39
N LEU A 81 -10.21 3.03 4.19
CA LEU A 81 -10.60 4.40 3.86
C LEU A 81 -9.37 5.30 3.76
N LYS A 82 -8.47 5.18 4.74
CA LYS A 82 -7.24 5.97 4.79
C LYS A 82 -6.33 5.75 3.58
N ILE A 83 -6.06 4.48 3.22
CA ILE A 83 -5.24 4.19 2.03
C ILE A 83 -5.91 4.73 0.77
N GLY A 84 -7.24 4.65 0.65
CA GLY A 84 -7.97 5.19 -0.48
C GLY A 84 -7.80 6.71 -0.63
N GLU A 85 -7.84 7.47 0.47
CA GLU A 85 -7.57 8.91 0.47
C GLU A 85 -6.15 9.22 0.02
N VAL A 86 -5.16 8.49 0.57
CA VAL A 86 -3.74 8.67 0.23
C VAL A 86 -3.48 8.34 -1.24
N ASP A 87 -4.01 7.22 -1.74
CA ASP A 87 -3.85 6.80 -3.14
C ASP A 87 -4.36 7.87 -4.12
N GLN A 88 -5.48 8.54 -3.82
CA GLN A 88 -5.98 9.65 -4.65
C GLN A 88 -5.01 10.83 -4.68
N VAL A 89 -4.36 11.13 -3.55
CA VAL A 89 -3.33 12.18 -3.52
C VAL A 89 -2.11 11.76 -4.36
N LEU A 90 -1.63 10.52 -4.24
CA LEU A 90 -0.50 10.02 -5.04
C LEU A 90 -0.80 10.08 -6.54
N ILE A 91 -2.02 9.73 -6.95
CA ILE A 91 -2.47 9.86 -8.35
C ILE A 91 -2.45 11.32 -8.80
N ALA A 92 -2.95 12.25 -7.97
CA ALA A 92 -2.96 13.67 -8.30
C ALA A 92 -1.54 14.26 -8.42
N GLU A 93 -0.60 13.80 -7.61
CA GLU A 93 0.79 14.24 -7.64
C GLU A 93 1.52 13.88 -8.95
N PHE A 94 1.06 12.86 -9.69
CA PHE A 94 1.63 12.50 -10.99
C PHE A 94 1.56 13.63 -12.02
N SER A 95 0.52 14.47 -11.96
CA SER A 95 0.33 15.58 -12.92
C SER A 95 1.27 16.76 -12.70
N LYS A 96 2.00 16.79 -11.59
CA LYS A 96 2.94 17.87 -11.25
C LYS A 96 4.32 17.62 -11.85
N PRO A 97 5.14 18.68 -12.03
CA PRO A 97 6.52 18.53 -12.51
C PRO A 97 7.34 17.57 -11.64
N ASP A 98 8.28 16.85 -12.27
CA ASP A 98 9.25 16.01 -11.56
C ASP A 98 10.33 16.88 -10.92
N GLU A 99 10.13 17.22 -9.66
CA GLU A 99 11.01 18.11 -8.90
C GLU A 99 11.82 17.30 -7.86
N GLU A 100 13.03 17.80 -7.55
CA GLU A 100 13.84 17.26 -6.47
C GLU A 100 13.17 17.51 -5.11
N ILE A 101 13.13 16.47 -4.28
CA ILE A 101 12.60 16.48 -2.92
C ILE A 101 13.76 16.18 -1.98
N THR A 102 13.96 17.06 -0.99
CA THR A 102 14.94 16.83 0.09
C THR A 102 14.19 16.50 1.38
N PHE A 103 14.63 15.48 2.08
CA PHE A 103 14.03 15.05 3.35
C PHE A 103 15.09 14.54 4.32
N THR A 104 14.77 14.54 5.62
CA THR A 104 15.63 13.94 6.66
C THR A 104 15.22 12.49 6.84
N GLY A 105 16.17 11.56 6.64
CA GLY A 105 15.95 10.13 6.88
C GLY A 105 15.97 9.76 8.37
N ASP A 106 15.63 8.52 8.67
CA ASP A 106 15.66 7.96 10.04
C ASP A 106 17.10 7.93 10.62
N ASP A 107 18.09 7.97 9.76
CA ASP A 107 19.52 8.09 10.12
C ASP A 107 19.94 9.52 10.50
N GLY A 108 19.00 10.48 10.45
CA GLY A 108 19.24 11.90 10.73
C GLY A 108 19.94 12.66 9.59
N ASN A 109 20.25 12.01 8.47
CA ASN A 109 20.92 12.64 7.33
C ASN A 109 19.90 13.22 6.33
N GLN A 110 20.38 14.19 5.54
CA GLN A 110 19.62 14.74 4.43
C GLN A 110 19.74 13.79 3.21
N HIS A 111 18.59 13.40 2.68
CA HIS A 111 18.46 12.60 1.48
C HIS A 111 17.77 13.39 0.38
N LYS A 112 18.04 13.02 -0.86
CA LYS A 112 17.43 13.60 -2.05
C LYS A 112 16.76 12.51 -2.89
N THR A 113 15.61 12.82 -3.42
CA THR A 113 14.85 11.98 -4.35
C THR A 113 14.12 12.87 -5.34
N THR A 114 13.27 12.30 -6.19
CA THR A 114 12.39 13.08 -7.07
C THR A 114 10.94 12.62 -6.89
N ARG A 115 9.98 13.44 -7.34
CA ARG A 115 8.57 13.10 -7.35
C ARG A 115 8.30 11.77 -8.05
N ALA A 116 8.89 11.58 -9.23
CA ALA A 116 8.72 10.35 -10.00
C ALA A 116 9.27 9.12 -9.26
N MET A 117 10.39 9.26 -8.55
CA MET A 117 10.97 8.18 -7.74
C MET A 117 10.07 7.81 -6.57
N VAL A 118 9.51 8.79 -5.85
CA VAL A 118 8.57 8.54 -4.74
C VAL A 118 7.33 7.81 -5.23
N LEU A 119 6.72 8.26 -6.34
CA LEU A 119 5.54 7.62 -6.93
C LEU A 119 5.84 6.19 -7.42
N THR A 120 7.01 5.98 -8.02
CA THR A 120 7.44 4.65 -8.46
C THR A 120 7.67 3.73 -7.26
N GLN A 121 8.31 4.24 -6.20
CA GLN A 121 8.53 3.48 -4.97
C GLN A 121 7.21 3.10 -4.31
N ALA A 122 6.20 3.96 -4.30
CA ALA A 122 4.88 3.62 -3.77
C ALA A 122 4.26 2.40 -4.49
N ILE A 123 4.37 2.34 -5.81
CA ILE A 123 3.88 1.21 -6.61
C ILE A 123 4.63 -0.08 -6.27
N MET A 124 5.97 -0.02 -6.26
CA MET A 124 6.82 -1.20 -6.01
C MET A 124 6.67 -1.73 -4.59
N HIS A 125 6.70 -0.85 -3.58
CA HIS A 125 6.51 -1.19 -2.17
C HIS A 125 5.15 -1.85 -1.90
N THR A 126 4.11 -1.30 -2.51
CA THR A 126 2.77 -1.86 -2.44
C THR A 126 2.70 -3.27 -3.03
N ALA A 127 3.31 -3.50 -4.20
CA ALA A 127 3.34 -4.81 -4.85
C ALA A 127 4.11 -5.84 -4.01
N GLU A 128 5.23 -5.45 -3.40
CA GLU A 128 6.01 -6.31 -2.49
C GLU A 128 5.17 -6.80 -1.31
N HIS A 129 4.49 -5.89 -0.60
CA HIS A 129 3.68 -6.26 0.56
C HIS A 129 2.44 -7.08 0.19
N LYS A 130 1.83 -6.88 -0.96
CA LYS A 130 0.78 -7.76 -1.49
C LYS A 130 1.28 -9.18 -1.67
N GLY A 131 2.48 -9.35 -2.23
CA GLY A 131 3.14 -10.66 -2.36
C GLY A 131 3.40 -11.34 -1.01
N GLN A 132 3.89 -10.58 -0.02
CA GLN A 132 4.09 -11.08 1.34
C GLN A 132 2.77 -11.53 1.98
N LEU A 133 1.71 -10.73 1.92
CA LEU A 133 0.38 -11.08 2.43
C LEU A 133 -0.18 -12.34 1.78
N SER A 134 -0.12 -12.44 0.45
CA SER A 134 -0.59 -13.62 -0.29
C SER A 134 0.16 -14.88 0.13
N THR A 135 1.48 -14.79 0.30
CA THR A 135 2.33 -15.92 0.72
C THR A 135 1.97 -16.41 2.13
N ILE A 136 1.84 -15.50 3.10
CA ILE A 136 1.49 -15.84 4.48
C ILE A 136 0.10 -16.46 4.56
N LEU A 137 -0.88 -15.83 3.92
CA LEU A 137 -2.26 -16.29 3.93
C LEU A 137 -2.39 -17.67 3.27
N LYS A 138 -1.76 -17.88 2.12
CA LYS A 138 -1.75 -19.18 1.43
C LYS A 138 -1.13 -20.28 2.28
N ALA A 139 0.00 -20.03 2.92
CA ALA A 139 0.67 -20.98 3.81
C ALA A 139 -0.19 -21.33 5.04
N SER A 140 -1.12 -20.45 5.43
CA SER A 140 -2.04 -20.62 6.55
C SER A 140 -3.44 -21.15 6.14
N GLY A 141 -3.61 -21.59 4.90
CA GLY A 141 -4.85 -22.16 4.39
C GLY A 141 -5.90 -21.12 3.94
N HIS A 142 -5.53 -19.84 3.83
CA HIS A 142 -6.36 -18.77 3.30
C HIS A 142 -5.87 -18.35 1.91
N GLN A 143 -6.79 -18.09 1.00
CA GLN A 143 -6.41 -17.74 -0.38
C GLN A 143 -6.57 -16.24 -0.61
N LEU A 144 -5.46 -15.55 -0.87
CA LEU A 144 -5.43 -14.22 -1.47
C LEU A 144 -4.83 -14.37 -2.89
N ASP A 145 -5.71 -14.46 -3.88
CA ASP A 145 -5.35 -14.69 -5.27
C ASP A 145 -5.04 -13.36 -5.96
N LEU A 146 -3.76 -13.05 -6.13
CA LEU A 146 -3.32 -11.78 -6.70
C LEU A 146 -3.55 -11.68 -8.22
N ASP A 147 -3.74 -12.80 -8.92
CA ASP A 147 -4.02 -12.79 -10.37
C ASP A 147 -5.35 -12.09 -10.68
N LYS A 148 -6.28 -12.08 -9.71
CA LYS A 148 -7.54 -11.32 -9.82
C LYS A 148 -7.36 -9.81 -9.80
N TYR A 149 -6.21 -9.33 -9.35
CA TYR A 149 -5.92 -7.92 -9.11
C TYR A 149 -4.72 -7.44 -9.92
N ASP A 150 -4.39 -8.14 -11.00
CA ASP A 150 -3.34 -7.76 -11.94
C ASP A 150 -3.77 -6.61 -12.88
N LEU A 151 -2.85 -6.14 -13.69
CA LEU A 151 -3.11 -5.05 -14.64
C LEU A 151 -4.13 -5.40 -15.73
N TRP A 152 -4.18 -6.66 -16.14
CA TRP A 152 -5.14 -7.10 -17.17
C TRP A 152 -6.56 -7.14 -16.60
N SER A 153 -6.71 -7.63 -15.38
CA SER A 153 -7.99 -7.62 -14.65
C SER A 153 -8.50 -6.19 -14.42
N TYR A 154 -7.60 -5.27 -14.04
CA TYR A 154 -7.92 -3.85 -13.92
C TYR A 154 -8.38 -3.25 -15.25
N GLU A 155 -7.66 -3.52 -16.33
CA GLU A 155 -7.98 -2.97 -17.65
C GLU A 155 -9.33 -3.48 -18.14
N SER A 156 -9.65 -4.77 -17.95
CA SER A 156 -10.93 -5.37 -18.40
C SER A 156 -12.14 -4.81 -17.66
N GLN A 157 -11.99 -4.33 -16.42
CA GLN A 157 -13.06 -3.77 -15.60
C GLN A 157 -13.26 -2.26 -15.79
N ASN A 158 -12.30 -1.58 -16.43
CA ASN A 158 -12.31 -0.11 -16.60
C ASN A 158 -12.29 0.33 -18.08
N GLN A 159 -12.72 -0.55 -18.97
CA GLN A 159 -12.94 -0.26 -20.41
C GLN A 159 -14.32 0.34 -20.68
#